data_213c269628596d6adef93cbe4ee91be3
#
_entry.id   213c269628596d6adef93cbe4ee91be3
#
_cell.length_a   1.000
_cell.length_b   1.000
_cell.length_c   1.000
_cell.angle_alpha   90.00
_cell.angle_beta   90.00
_cell.angle_gamma   90.00
#
_symmetry.space_group_name_H-M   'P 1'
#
loop_
_entity.id
_entity.type
_entity.pdbx_description
1 polymer ?
#
loop_
_entity_poly.entity_id
_entity_poly.type
_entity_poly.pdbx_seq_one_letter_code
_entity_poly.pdbx_strand_id
1 'polypeptide(L)'
;MGERFHGSQPDNNAVVYGTEECLTDALDYIRENRAPSILLIENSCSVSLIGDDIEGIAAKAKLPFSVIGMDSGGLSGGFAEGYSKASIRLWQYLDLPDIKIKCRLGVNLLGATTAYFNGRNDLEEIKRILETANYRVIAVPGAGSELETLQKIPAAQLNIVINEELGLETAKYLKERYGTPYVVAGIPYGLKGTLRWLEKIAEVLPSDLESVREECVKTQEELLAAVNEARCTWGELWFDKIIVAAPGTTAFCIAQTLREEWADTEKLTVICQNTLKDLRGPVEADEILLAEKDSKKIEQILQQADNTLILGSSSESSVLLREGKKFWCCNIAYPVQDEVLLATAPFAGIRGAGHMLQRLWNLKIKTQLPY
;
A
#
# COMPACT_ATOMS: atom_id res chain seq x y z
N MET A 1 -14.90 18.66 7.93
CA MET A 1 -13.97 17.67 8.50
C MET A 1 -13.12 18.41 9.52
N GLY A 2 -13.18 18.06 10.80
CA GLY A 2 -12.29 18.64 11.80
C GLY A 2 -10.85 18.24 11.50
N GLU A 3 -9.91 19.13 11.76
CA GLU A 3 -8.48 18.82 11.68
C GLU A 3 -8.18 17.61 12.55
N ARG A 4 -7.67 16.54 11.93
CA ARG A 4 -7.29 15.30 12.62
C ARG A 4 -5.85 15.34 13.11
N PHE A 5 -5.09 16.34 12.73
CA PHE A 5 -3.70 16.52 13.10
C PHE A 5 -3.51 17.82 13.86
N HIS A 6 -2.66 17.78 14.85
CA HIS A 6 -2.18 18.95 15.58
C HIS A 6 -0.65 18.84 15.72
N GLY A 7 0.08 19.84 15.25
CA GLY A 7 1.55 19.88 15.35
C GLY A 7 1.95 20.77 16.50
N SER A 8 2.61 20.24 17.52
CA SER A 8 3.39 21.04 18.45
C SER A 8 4.70 21.45 17.76
N GLN A 9 5.09 22.72 17.86
CA GLN A 9 6.36 23.21 17.29
C GLN A 9 7.32 23.48 18.45
N PRO A 10 8.18 22.49 18.84
CA PRO A 10 9.18 22.72 19.86
C PRO A 10 10.17 23.78 19.37
N ASP A 11 10.45 24.76 20.20
CA ASP A 11 11.47 25.77 19.97
C ASP A 11 12.88 25.22 20.24
N ASN A 12 13.93 26.05 20.05
CA ASN A 12 15.30 25.65 20.31
C ASN A 12 15.54 25.27 21.77
N ASN A 13 14.78 25.85 22.72
CA ASN A 13 14.90 25.53 24.13
C ASN A 13 14.30 24.16 24.44
N ALA A 14 13.17 23.83 23.85
CA ALA A 14 12.53 22.53 24.00
C ALA A 14 13.44 21.39 23.50
N VAL A 15 14.22 21.63 22.44
CA VAL A 15 15.22 20.65 21.93
C VAL A 15 16.36 20.41 22.94
N VAL A 16 16.69 21.39 23.77
CA VAL A 16 17.81 21.29 24.75
C VAL A 16 17.32 20.81 26.13
N TYR A 17 16.16 21.26 26.56
CA TYR A 17 15.67 21.05 27.94
C TYR A 17 14.52 20.04 28.03
N GLY A 18 14.07 19.48 26.92
CA GLY A 18 12.94 18.55 26.84
C GLY A 18 11.68 19.22 26.33
N THR A 19 10.74 18.38 25.81
CA THR A 19 9.51 18.84 25.17
C THR A 19 8.29 18.79 26.08
N GLU A 20 8.45 18.51 27.40
CA GLU A 20 7.35 18.32 28.35
C GLU A 20 6.37 19.50 28.38
N GLU A 21 6.88 20.75 28.38
CA GLU A 21 6.05 21.94 28.38
C GLU A 21 5.21 22.08 27.08
N CYS A 22 5.88 21.97 25.93
CA CYS A 22 5.23 22.01 24.62
C CYS A 22 4.16 20.91 24.44
N LEU A 23 4.47 19.70 24.92
CA LEU A 23 3.52 18.60 24.85
C LEU A 23 2.35 18.81 25.78
N THR A 24 2.57 19.31 26.99
CA THR A 24 1.52 19.64 27.96
C THR A 24 0.56 20.70 27.40
N ASP A 25 1.08 21.78 26.82
CA ASP A 25 0.28 22.82 26.18
C ASP A 25 -0.58 22.28 25.03
N ALA A 26 0.02 21.40 24.19
CA ALA A 26 -0.71 20.75 23.10
C ALA A 26 -1.84 19.83 23.63
N LEU A 27 -1.58 19.07 24.69
CA LEU A 27 -2.58 18.21 25.33
C LEU A 27 -3.71 19.01 25.97
N ASP A 28 -3.41 20.12 26.62
CA ASP A 28 -4.41 21.05 27.18
C ASP A 28 -5.27 21.65 26.08
N TYR A 29 -4.65 22.11 24.98
CA TYR A 29 -5.39 22.60 23.82
C TYR A 29 -6.34 21.54 23.24
N ILE A 30 -5.87 20.29 23.08
CA ILE A 30 -6.71 19.19 22.57
C ILE A 30 -7.84 18.88 23.56
N ARG A 31 -7.58 18.87 24.85
CA ARG A 31 -8.59 18.66 25.89
C ARG A 31 -9.72 19.69 25.84
N GLU A 32 -9.37 20.97 25.61
CA GLU A 32 -10.32 22.07 25.62
C GLU A 32 -11.09 22.23 24.29
N ASN A 33 -10.44 21.94 23.19
CA ASN A 33 -10.97 22.28 21.85
C ASN A 33 -11.34 21.05 21.00
N ARG A 34 -11.01 19.84 21.45
CA ARG A 34 -11.25 18.58 20.74
C ARG A 34 -11.80 17.56 21.72
N ALA A 35 -12.40 16.51 21.22
CA ALA A 35 -12.86 15.40 22.04
C ALA A 35 -12.57 14.08 21.28
N PRO A 36 -11.30 13.71 21.09
CA PRO A 36 -10.96 12.49 20.38
C PRO A 36 -11.34 11.27 21.22
N SER A 37 -11.71 10.16 20.57
CA SER A 37 -11.85 8.87 21.25
C SER A 37 -10.48 8.30 21.64
N ILE A 38 -9.47 8.54 20.81
CA ILE A 38 -8.07 8.15 21.01
C ILE A 38 -7.17 9.24 20.43
N LEU A 39 -6.10 9.58 21.14
CA LEU A 39 -5.04 10.45 20.66
C LEU A 39 -3.78 9.62 20.42
N LEU A 40 -3.25 9.69 19.20
CA LEU A 40 -1.93 9.14 18.87
C LEU A 40 -0.92 10.28 18.89
N ILE A 41 0.19 10.10 19.60
CA ILE A 41 1.29 11.07 19.66
C ILE A 41 2.50 10.46 18.97
N GLU A 42 2.96 11.12 17.92
CA GLU A 42 4.15 10.72 17.16
C GLU A 42 5.28 11.70 17.40
N ASN A 43 6.49 11.17 17.61
CA ASN A 43 7.70 11.96 17.78
C ASN A 43 8.38 12.29 16.45
N SER A 44 8.92 13.50 16.36
CA SER A 44 9.95 13.81 15.37
C SER A 44 11.29 13.16 15.71
N CYS A 45 12.22 13.09 14.74
CA CYS A 45 13.55 12.51 14.98
C CYS A 45 14.30 13.20 16.13
N SER A 46 14.19 14.52 16.26
CA SER A 46 14.84 15.29 17.35
C SER A 46 14.24 14.95 18.71
N VAL A 47 12.92 14.84 18.82
CA VAL A 47 12.25 14.48 20.08
C VAL A 47 12.54 13.04 20.48
N SER A 48 12.60 12.13 19.52
CA SER A 48 13.00 10.74 19.75
C SER A 48 14.44 10.62 20.31
N LEU A 49 15.35 11.47 19.85
CA LEU A 49 16.73 11.51 20.35
C LEU A 49 16.85 12.07 21.77
N ILE A 50 15.96 12.99 22.17
CA ILE A 50 15.91 13.55 23.52
C ILE A 50 15.45 12.47 24.52
N GLY A 51 14.57 11.56 24.08
CA GLY A 51 14.10 10.43 24.90
C GLY A 51 13.02 10.81 25.90
N ASP A 52 12.20 11.83 25.62
CA ASP A 52 11.10 12.24 26.49
C ASP A 52 10.07 11.11 26.69
N ASP A 53 9.62 10.94 27.94
CA ASP A 53 8.57 9.98 28.29
C ASP A 53 7.18 10.55 27.97
N ILE A 54 6.75 10.41 26.69
CA ILE A 54 5.46 10.89 26.21
C ILE A 54 4.29 10.31 27.01
N GLU A 55 4.34 9.01 27.31
CA GLU A 55 3.25 8.35 28.03
C GLU A 55 3.18 8.83 29.48
N GLY A 56 4.32 9.06 30.11
CA GLY A 56 4.40 9.65 31.46
C GLY A 56 3.88 11.09 31.50
N ILE A 57 4.22 11.91 30.50
CA ILE A 57 3.70 13.30 30.37
C ILE A 57 2.18 13.26 30.16
N ALA A 58 1.69 12.44 29.24
CA ALA A 58 0.25 12.31 28.99
C ALA A 58 -0.53 11.79 30.20
N ALA A 59 0.04 10.88 30.99
CA ALA A 59 -0.58 10.38 32.21
C ALA A 59 -0.74 11.48 33.28
N LYS A 60 0.24 12.39 33.41
CA LYS A 60 0.17 13.55 34.31
C LYS A 60 -0.98 14.50 33.93
N ALA A 61 -1.30 14.65 32.64
CA ALA A 61 -2.31 15.57 32.14
C ALA A 61 -3.76 15.15 32.46
N LYS A 62 -3.99 13.92 32.95
CA LYS A 62 -5.31 13.36 33.34
C LYS A 62 -6.40 13.63 32.28
N LEU A 63 -6.13 13.26 31.03
CA LEU A 63 -7.02 13.51 29.91
C LEU A 63 -8.29 12.62 29.97
N PRO A 64 -9.45 13.12 29.49
CA PRO A 64 -10.70 12.36 29.45
C PRO A 64 -10.76 11.31 28.30
N PHE A 65 -9.69 11.19 27.53
CA PHE A 65 -9.53 10.26 26.42
C PHE A 65 -8.18 9.55 26.52
N SER A 66 -8.07 8.48 25.77
CA SER A 66 -6.90 7.64 25.76
C SER A 66 -5.78 8.20 24.89
N VAL A 67 -4.55 8.07 25.36
CA VAL A 67 -3.35 8.51 24.65
C VAL A 67 -2.43 7.32 24.39
N ILE A 68 -1.94 7.20 23.18
CA ILE A 68 -0.94 6.22 22.77
C ILE A 68 0.28 6.97 22.25
N GLY A 69 1.39 6.86 22.98
CA GLY A 69 2.69 7.37 22.54
C GLY A 69 3.34 6.41 21.55
N MET A 70 3.89 6.96 20.47
CA MET A 70 4.65 6.20 19.47
C MET A 70 5.99 6.88 19.21
N ASP A 71 7.07 6.12 19.38
CA ASP A 71 8.37 6.55 18.91
C ASP A 71 8.48 6.29 17.42
N SER A 72 8.24 7.33 16.63
CA SER A 72 8.22 7.32 15.16
C SER A 72 9.43 8.02 14.53
N GLY A 73 10.49 8.29 15.33
CA GLY A 73 11.71 8.88 14.82
C GLY A 73 12.28 8.10 13.63
N GLY A 74 12.62 8.78 12.52
CA GLY A 74 13.08 8.16 11.28
C GLY A 74 14.39 7.35 11.41
N LEU A 75 15.07 7.45 12.55
CA LEU A 75 16.20 6.59 12.89
C LEU A 75 15.78 5.19 13.36
N SER A 76 14.51 5.00 13.72
CA SER A 76 13.95 3.74 14.23
C SER A 76 13.52 2.77 13.11
N GLY A 77 13.52 3.21 11.84
CA GLY A 77 13.12 2.38 10.69
C GLY A 77 12.42 3.19 9.57
N GLY A 78 12.03 2.48 8.52
CA GLY A 78 11.28 3.03 7.40
C GLY A 78 9.75 3.01 7.61
N PHE A 79 9.02 3.42 6.57
CA PHE A 79 7.55 3.50 6.60
C PHE A 79 6.87 2.18 7.02
N ALA A 80 7.31 1.05 6.45
CA ALA A 80 6.71 -0.25 6.74
C ALA A 80 6.90 -0.69 8.20
N GLU A 81 8.08 -0.43 8.77
CA GLU A 81 8.37 -0.73 10.18
C GLU A 81 7.56 0.17 11.10
N GLY A 82 7.48 1.48 10.81
CA GLY A 82 6.66 2.42 11.55
C GLY A 82 5.18 2.04 11.53
N TYR A 83 4.65 1.70 10.34
CA TYR A 83 3.27 1.23 10.19
C TYR A 83 2.98 -0.03 11.02
N SER A 84 3.87 -1.03 10.97
CA SER A 84 3.72 -2.27 11.73
C SER A 84 3.77 -2.03 13.23
N LYS A 85 4.74 -1.25 13.73
CA LYS A 85 4.87 -0.89 15.14
C LYS A 85 3.62 -0.15 15.65
N ALA A 86 3.16 0.86 14.91
CA ALA A 86 1.97 1.63 15.24
C ALA A 86 0.71 0.75 15.28
N SER A 87 0.56 -0.14 14.31
CA SER A 87 -0.56 -1.08 14.27
C SER A 87 -0.58 -2.00 15.49
N ILE A 88 0.54 -2.65 15.80
CA ILE A 88 0.63 -3.55 16.96
C ILE A 88 0.36 -2.79 18.27
N ARG A 89 0.91 -1.59 18.42
CA ARG A 89 0.68 -0.76 19.61
C ARG A 89 -0.81 -0.41 19.75
N LEU A 90 -1.47 -0.08 18.65
CA LEU A 90 -2.91 0.18 18.63
C LEU A 90 -3.71 -1.04 19.09
N TRP A 91 -3.41 -2.24 18.57
CA TRP A 91 -4.10 -3.46 18.94
C TRP A 91 -3.91 -3.85 20.41
N GLN A 92 -2.70 -3.72 20.92
CA GLN A 92 -2.39 -3.94 22.33
C GLN A 92 -3.17 -2.99 23.24
N TYR A 93 -3.30 -1.74 22.80
CA TYR A 93 -4.02 -0.72 23.55
C TYR A 93 -5.54 -0.92 23.54
N LEU A 94 -6.12 -1.28 22.38
CA LEU A 94 -7.57 -1.42 22.22
C LEU A 94 -8.16 -2.61 23.01
N ASP A 95 -7.34 -3.61 23.36
CA ASP A 95 -7.77 -4.86 24.01
C ASP A 95 -9.10 -5.35 23.47
N LEU A 96 -9.10 -5.70 22.17
CA LEU A 96 -10.31 -6.03 21.42
C LEU A 96 -11.10 -7.19 22.07
N PRO A 97 -12.43 -7.18 22.00
CA PRO A 97 -13.25 -8.19 22.64
C PRO A 97 -13.04 -9.59 22.06
N ASP A 98 -13.09 -10.62 22.90
CA ASP A 98 -13.08 -12.02 22.46
C ASP A 98 -14.44 -12.38 21.84
N ILE A 99 -14.55 -12.32 20.52
CA ILE A 99 -15.77 -12.63 19.79
C ILE A 99 -15.79 -14.12 19.41
N LYS A 100 -16.60 -14.90 20.14
CA LYS A 100 -16.74 -16.35 19.93
C LYS A 100 -17.49 -16.70 18.65
N ILE A 101 -18.51 -15.92 18.28
CA ILE A 101 -19.31 -16.15 17.07
C ILE A 101 -18.74 -15.30 15.95
N LYS A 102 -18.05 -15.96 15.02
CA LYS A 102 -17.47 -15.30 13.86
C LYS A 102 -18.53 -14.96 12.81
N CYS A 103 -18.35 -13.85 12.10
CA CYS A 103 -19.19 -13.49 10.96
C CYS A 103 -18.94 -14.46 9.81
N ARG A 104 -20.00 -15.09 9.30
CA ARG A 104 -19.89 -16.01 8.15
C ARG A 104 -19.31 -15.27 6.93
N LEU A 105 -18.25 -15.84 6.33
CA LEU A 105 -17.48 -15.26 5.24
C LEU A 105 -16.95 -13.86 5.57
N GLY A 106 -16.83 -13.52 6.87
CA GLY A 106 -16.26 -12.26 7.32
C GLY A 106 -14.74 -12.24 7.15
N VAL A 107 -14.21 -11.20 6.52
CA VAL A 107 -12.78 -11.04 6.30
C VAL A 107 -12.30 -9.64 6.73
N ASN A 108 -11.07 -9.53 7.19
CA ASN A 108 -10.38 -8.25 7.34
C ASN A 108 -9.36 -8.09 6.22
N LEU A 109 -9.15 -6.85 5.76
CA LEU A 109 -8.07 -6.49 4.84
C LEU A 109 -6.95 -5.82 5.63
N LEU A 110 -5.80 -6.49 5.74
CA LEU A 110 -4.64 -6.00 6.50
C LEU A 110 -3.54 -5.50 5.57
N GLY A 111 -2.85 -4.45 6.02
CA GLY A 111 -1.82 -3.80 5.22
C GLY A 111 -2.38 -2.83 4.18
N ALA A 112 -3.66 -2.47 4.27
CA ALA A 112 -4.23 -1.40 3.45
C ALA A 112 -3.75 -0.04 3.93
N THR A 113 -3.44 0.86 3.00
CA THR A 113 -3.07 2.24 3.31
C THR A 113 -3.51 3.21 2.22
N THR A 114 -3.92 4.40 2.62
CA THR A 114 -4.19 5.51 1.70
C THR A 114 -2.92 6.30 1.35
N ALA A 115 -1.78 5.96 1.95
CA ALA A 115 -0.49 6.57 1.66
C ALA A 115 0.19 6.00 0.41
N TYR A 116 -0.32 4.90 -0.16
CA TYR A 116 0.15 4.40 -1.45
C TYR A 116 -0.63 5.06 -2.60
N PHE A 117 0.07 5.28 -3.72
CA PHE A 117 -0.53 5.92 -4.89
C PHE A 117 -1.70 5.09 -5.41
N ASN A 118 -2.83 5.74 -5.68
CA ASN A 118 -4.11 5.14 -6.05
C ASN A 118 -4.74 4.16 -5.03
N GLY A 119 -4.16 4.01 -3.84
CA GLY A 119 -4.56 3.00 -2.84
C GLY A 119 -6.03 3.06 -2.43
N ARG A 120 -6.68 4.23 -2.48
CA ARG A 120 -8.12 4.35 -2.20
C ARG A 120 -8.96 3.67 -3.27
N ASN A 121 -8.68 3.93 -4.56
CA ASN A 121 -9.43 3.33 -5.66
C ASN A 121 -9.21 1.83 -5.74
N ASP A 122 -7.97 1.38 -5.52
CA ASP A 122 -7.63 -0.04 -5.47
C ASP A 122 -8.38 -0.77 -4.35
N LEU A 123 -8.44 -0.15 -3.17
CA LEU A 123 -9.15 -0.72 -2.03
C LEU A 123 -10.66 -0.86 -2.30
N GLU A 124 -11.30 0.14 -2.92
CA GLU A 124 -12.73 0.06 -3.26
C GLU A 124 -13.00 -1.06 -4.28
N GLU A 125 -12.12 -1.25 -5.26
CA GLU A 125 -12.25 -2.36 -6.20
C GLU A 125 -12.01 -3.73 -5.54
N ILE A 126 -11.02 -3.85 -4.65
CA ILE A 126 -10.77 -5.07 -3.87
C ILE A 126 -11.99 -5.43 -3.02
N LYS A 127 -12.60 -4.46 -2.34
CA LYS A 127 -13.84 -4.68 -1.58
C LYS A 127 -14.97 -5.17 -2.47
N ARG A 128 -15.18 -4.51 -3.61
CA ARG A 128 -16.21 -4.89 -4.57
C ARG A 128 -16.05 -6.35 -5.04
N ILE A 129 -14.83 -6.75 -5.39
CA ILE A 129 -14.52 -8.11 -5.84
C ILE A 129 -14.80 -9.13 -4.72
N LEU A 130 -14.42 -8.84 -3.49
CA LEU A 130 -14.70 -9.69 -2.34
C LEU A 130 -16.20 -9.83 -2.10
N GLU A 131 -16.96 -8.74 -2.19
CA GLU A 131 -18.41 -8.74 -2.06
C GLU A 131 -19.08 -9.54 -3.18
N THR A 132 -18.61 -9.42 -4.44
CA THR A 132 -19.08 -10.24 -5.57
C THR A 132 -18.80 -11.73 -5.33
N ALA A 133 -17.71 -12.07 -4.65
CA ALA A 133 -17.36 -13.43 -4.21
C ALA A 133 -18.03 -13.82 -2.86
N ASN A 134 -19.06 -13.10 -2.41
CA ASN A 134 -19.83 -13.32 -1.20
C ASN A 134 -19.06 -13.14 0.13
N TYR A 135 -17.83 -12.63 0.12
CA TYR A 135 -17.13 -12.27 1.35
C TYR A 135 -17.66 -10.95 1.93
N ARG A 136 -17.62 -10.84 3.24
CA ARG A 136 -18.00 -9.63 3.99
C ARG A 136 -16.75 -8.97 4.56
N VAL A 137 -16.39 -7.79 4.09
CA VAL A 137 -15.28 -7.02 4.65
C VAL A 137 -15.73 -6.42 5.98
N ILE A 138 -15.12 -6.87 7.09
CA ILE A 138 -15.44 -6.44 8.46
C ILE A 138 -14.67 -5.15 8.78
N ALA A 139 -13.37 -5.14 8.57
CA ALA A 139 -12.52 -3.99 8.85
C ALA A 139 -11.33 -3.88 7.88
N VAL A 140 -10.88 -2.63 7.69
CA VAL A 140 -9.71 -2.29 6.86
C VAL A 140 -8.84 -1.32 7.66
N PRO A 141 -8.03 -1.81 8.59
CA PRO A 141 -7.11 -0.98 9.36
C PRO A 141 -6.14 -0.21 8.46
N GLY A 142 -5.85 1.05 8.81
CA GLY A 142 -4.94 1.90 8.05
C GLY A 142 -5.57 2.63 6.84
N ALA A 143 -6.84 2.33 6.52
CA ALA A 143 -7.52 2.93 5.38
C ALA A 143 -8.86 3.61 5.76
N GLY A 144 -8.88 4.32 6.88
CA GLY A 144 -9.99 5.15 7.31
C GLY A 144 -11.12 4.40 8.04
N SER A 145 -10.85 3.22 8.60
CA SER A 145 -11.80 2.56 9.50
C SER A 145 -12.02 3.34 10.77
N GLU A 146 -13.27 3.44 11.20
CA GLU A 146 -13.64 4.02 12.48
C GLU A 146 -13.36 3.05 13.64
N LEU A 147 -13.24 3.56 14.86
CA LEU A 147 -12.90 2.78 16.05
C LEU A 147 -13.89 1.62 16.30
N GLU A 148 -15.19 1.88 16.13
CA GLU A 148 -16.24 0.86 16.30
C GLU A 148 -16.10 -0.28 15.28
N THR A 149 -15.58 0.02 14.09
CA THR A 149 -15.30 -0.98 13.06
C THR A 149 -14.04 -1.78 13.41
N LEU A 150 -13.01 -1.13 13.94
CA LEU A 150 -11.79 -1.79 14.41
C LEU A 150 -12.06 -2.75 15.56
N GLN A 151 -12.98 -2.43 16.45
CA GLN A 151 -13.40 -3.31 17.55
C GLN A 151 -14.06 -4.63 17.06
N LYS A 152 -14.53 -4.68 15.81
CA LYS A 152 -15.12 -5.87 15.19
C LYS A 152 -14.10 -6.79 14.49
N ILE A 153 -12.82 -6.42 14.44
CA ILE A 153 -11.77 -7.24 13.80
C ILE A 153 -11.79 -8.70 14.26
N PRO A 154 -11.95 -9.02 15.56
CA PRO A 154 -12.00 -10.41 15.99
C PRO A 154 -13.23 -11.19 15.49
N ALA A 155 -14.24 -10.54 14.89
CA ALA A 155 -15.39 -11.23 14.31
C ALA A 155 -15.09 -11.86 12.94
N ALA A 156 -14.01 -11.53 12.30
CA ALA A 156 -13.65 -12.11 10.99
C ALA A 156 -13.25 -13.58 11.12
N GLN A 157 -13.53 -14.35 10.06
CA GLN A 157 -13.08 -15.75 9.93
C GLN A 157 -11.68 -15.83 9.32
N LEU A 158 -11.26 -14.80 8.56
CA LEU A 158 -9.96 -14.77 7.89
C LEU A 158 -9.41 -13.34 7.83
N ASN A 159 -8.12 -13.20 8.01
CA ASN A 159 -7.36 -11.98 7.74
C ASN A 159 -6.65 -12.11 6.39
N ILE A 160 -6.93 -11.22 5.45
CA ILE A 160 -6.31 -11.15 4.13
C ILE A 160 -5.24 -10.07 4.17
N VAL A 161 -3.97 -10.44 4.00
CA VAL A 161 -2.84 -9.50 3.95
C VAL A 161 -2.62 -9.11 2.50
N ILE A 162 -2.88 -7.84 2.18
CA ILE A 162 -2.75 -7.29 0.82
C ILE A 162 -1.39 -6.63 0.57
N ASN A 163 -0.75 -6.06 1.59
CA ASN A 163 0.64 -5.64 1.56
C ASN A 163 1.39 -6.35 2.69
N GLU A 164 2.27 -7.27 2.33
CA GLU A 164 2.99 -8.10 3.30
C GLU A 164 3.82 -7.25 4.26
N GLU A 165 4.55 -6.28 3.72
CA GLU A 165 5.41 -5.37 4.47
C GLU A 165 4.65 -4.55 5.53
N LEU A 166 3.35 -4.33 5.36
CA LEU A 166 2.51 -3.55 6.27
C LEU A 166 1.64 -4.43 7.18
N GLY A 167 1.09 -5.52 6.65
CA GLY A 167 0.01 -6.26 7.29
C GLY A 167 0.41 -7.55 7.99
N LEU A 168 1.57 -8.13 7.68
CA LEU A 168 1.95 -9.46 8.15
C LEU A 168 2.08 -9.54 9.67
N GLU A 169 2.73 -8.58 10.31
CA GLU A 169 2.92 -8.60 11.77
C GLU A 169 1.58 -8.45 12.50
N THR A 170 0.69 -7.57 12.01
CA THR A 170 -0.71 -7.50 12.51
C THR A 170 -1.44 -8.82 12.34
N ALA A 171 -1.29 -9.51 11.20
CA ALA A 171 -1.93 -10.79 10.97
C ALA A 171 -1.45 -11.88 11.94
N LYS A 172 -0.16 -11.93 12.23
CA LYS A 172 0.44 -12.83 13.23
C LYS A 172 -0.11 -12.54 14.62
N TYR A 173 -0.10 -11.27 15.04
CA TYR A 173 -0.64 -10.83 16.32
C TYR A 173 -2.11 -11.27 16.50
N LEU A 174 -2.96 -11.00 15.49
CA LEU A 174 -4.39 -11.35 15.53
C LEU A 174 -4.60 -12.88 15.55
N LYS A 175 -3.74 -13.64 14.87
CA LYS A 175 -3.78 -15.11 14.93
C LYS A 175 -3.41 -15.63 16.31
N GLU A 176 -2.35 -15.12 16.92
CA GLU A 176 -1.91 -15.53 18.26
C GLU A 176 -2.94 -15.16 19.34
N ARG A 177 -3.48 -13.94 19.26
CA ARG A 177 -4.36 -13.40 20.30
C ARG A 177 -5.82 -13.87 20.18
N TYR A 178 -6.36 -13.98 18.94
CA TYR A 178 -7.78 -14.24 18.66
C TYR A 178 -8.03 -15.49 17.82
N GLY A 179 -6.99 -16.24 17.47
CA GLY A 179 -7.10 -17.48 16.70
C GLY A 179 -7.55 -17.27 15.23
N THR A 180 -7.65 -16.04 14.74
CA THR A 180 -8.10 -15.76 13.36
C THR A 180 -6.99 -16.11 12.36
N PRO A 181 -7.19 -17.08 11.46
CA PRO A 181 -6.19 -17.43 10.46
C PRO A 181 -5.93 -16.28 9.50
N TYR A 182 -4.80 -16.32 8.78
CA TYR A 182 -4.50 -15.33 7.75
C TYR A 182 -3.93 -15.95 6.48
N VAL A 183 -4.09 -15.23 5.38
CA VAL A 183 -3.46 -15.52 4.08
C VAL A 183 -2.73 -14.26 3.58
N VAL A 184 -1.48 -14.43 3.16
CA VAL A 184 -0.73 -13.36 2.48
C VAL A 184 -1.08 -13.48 1.00
N ALA A 185 -2.02 -12.66 0.53
CA ALA A 185 -2.57 -12.77 -0.81
C ALA A 185 -1.93 -11.82 -1.82
N GLY A 186 -1.37 -10.69 -1.37
CA GLY A 186 -0.87 -9.62 -2.22
C GLY A 186 -2.02 -8.77 -2.78
N ILE A 187 -1.73 -7.99 -3.82
CA ILE A 187 -2.69 -7.12 -4.51
C ILE A 187 -3.11 -7.79 -5.83
N PRO A 188 -4.43 -7.87 -6.13
CA PRO A 188 -4.93 -8.53 -7.34
C PRO A 188 -4.82 -7.59 -8.54
N TYR A 189 -3.69 -7.59 -9.26
CA TYR A 189 -3.57 -6.88 -10.54
C TYR A 189 -3.89 -7.80 -11.71
N GLY A 190 -4.55 -7.27 -12.75
CA GLY A 190 -4.96 -8.00 -13.94
C GLY A 190 -6.10 -8.99 -13.72
N LEU A 191 -6.58 -9.62 -14.79
CA LEU A 191 -7.69 -10.59 -14.70
C LEU A 191 -7.23 -11.93 -14.12
N LYS A 192 -6.13 -12.50 -14.62
CA LYS A 192 -5.56 -13.75 -14.10
C LYS A 192 -5.09 -13.58 -12.65
N GLY A 193 -4.44 -12.44 -12.35
CA GLY A 193 -4.00 -12.11 -11.02
C GLY A 193 -5.17 -12.03 -10.03
N THR A 194 -6.31 -11.46 -10.44
CA THR A 194 -7.52 -11.36 -9.62
C THR A 194 -8.13 -12.74 -9.32
N LEU A 195 -8.22 -13.62 -10.31
CA LEU A 195 -8.75 -14.98 -10.10
C LEU A 195 -7.83 -15.79 -9.17
N ARG A 196 -6.53 -15.80 -9.42
CA ARG A 196 -5.54 -16.47 -8.58
C ARG A 196 -5.57 -15.96 -7.13
N TRP A 197 -5.75 -14.64 -6.94
CA TRP A 197 -5.87 -14.01 -5.64
C TRP A 197 -7.09 -14.53 -4.86
N LEU A 198 -8.25 -14.62 -5.52
CA LEU A 198 -9.48 -15.16 -4.93
C LEU A 198 -9.37 -16.67 -4.65
N GLU A 199 -8.79 -17.43 -5.55
CA GLU A 199 -8.56 -18.86 -5.36
C GLU A 199 -7.70 -19.13 -4.12
N LYS A 200 -6.63 -18.38 -3.93
CA LYS A 200 -5.78 -18.44 -2.74
C LYS A 200 -6.55 -18.12 -1.44
N ILE A 201 -7.49 -17.19 -1.48
CA ILE A 201 -8.37 -16.88 -0.35
C ILE A 201 -9.35 -18.02 -0.12
N ALA A 202 -9.95 -18.56 -1.18
CA ALA A 202 -10.94 -19.64 -1.13
C ALA A 202 -10.35 -20.97 -0.66
N GLU A 203 -9.05 -21.22 -0.82
CA GLU A 203 -8.33 -22.36 -0.24
C GLU A 203 -8.42 -22.36 1.29
N VAL A 204 -8.44 -21.17 1.92
CA VAL A 204 -8.49 -21.03 3.39
C VAL A 204 -9.92 -20.82 3.90
N LEU A 205 -10.71 -20.03 3.17
CA LEU A 205 -12.11 -19.73 3.47
C LEU A 205 -12.96 -19.92 2.22
N PRO A 206 -13.49 -21.13 1.97
CA PRO A 206 -14.22 -21.44 0.74
C PRO A 206 -15.44 -20.53 0.51
N SER A 207 -15.57 -20.03 -0.73
CA SER A 207 -16.72 -19.26 -1.22
C SER A 207 -16.96 -19.55 -2.69
N ASP A 208 -18.14 -19.17 -3.18
CA ASP A 208 -18.47 -19.25 -4.60
C ASP A 208 -17.83 -18.10 -5.38
N LEU A 209 -17.05 -18.43 -6.40
CA LEU A 209 -16.31 -17.50 -7.24
C LEU A 209 -16.90 -17.35 -8.64
N GLU A 210 -18.01 -18.02 -8.95
CA GLU A 210 -18.53 -18.12 -10.34
C GLU A 210 -18.86 -16.73 -10.92
N SER A 211 -19.55 -15.88 -10.16
CA SER A 211 -19.89 -14.54 -10.63
C SER A 211 -18.65 -13.68 -10.96
N VAL A 212 -17.55 -13.86 -10.24
CA VAL A 212 -16.29 -13.16 -10.53
C VAL A 212 -15.61 -13.75 -11.76
N ARG A 213 -15.66 -15.08 -11.95
CA ARG A 213 -15.13 -15.74 -13.16
C ARG A 213 -15.87 -15.27 -14.41
N GLU A 214 -17.20 -15.21 -14.37
CA GLU A 214 -18.01 -14.69 -15.46
C GLU A 214 -17.67 -13.23 -15.80
N GLU A 215 -17.50 -12.37 -14.76
CA GLU A 215 -17.10 -10.98 -14.97
C GLU A 215 -15.70 -10.89 -15.61
N CYS A 216 -14.73 -11.71 -15.16
CA CYS A 216 -13.40 -11.77 -15.76
C CYS A 216 -13.43 -12.20 -17.23
N VAL A 217 -14.19 -13.24 -17.57
CA VAL A 217 -14.34 -13.73 -18.96
C VAL A 217 -14.92 -12.64 -19.84
N LYS A 218 -16.02 -12.03 -19.43
CA LYS A 218 -16.66 -10.95 -20.18
C LYS A 218 -15.71 -9.78 -20.41
N THR A 219 -15.02 -9.34 -19.33
CA THR A 219 -14.05 -8.24 -19.44
C THR A 219 -12.87 -8.61 -20.35
N GLN A 220 -12.41 -9.87 -20.30
CA GLN A 220 -11.35 -10.34 -21.18
C GLN A 220 -11.76 -10.27 -22.66
N GLU A 221 -12.98 -10.68 -23.00
CA GLU A 221 -13.50 -10.60 -24.37
C GLU A 221 -13.58 -9.15 -24.86
N GLU A 222 -14.09 -8.23 -24.03
CA GLU A 222 -14.18 -6.81 -24.34
C GLU A 222 -12.77 -6.20 -24.55
N LEU A 223 -11.81 -6.50 -23.68
CA LEU A 223 -10.45 -6.01 -23.78
C LEU A 223 -9.70 -6.58 -24.99
N LEU A 224 -9.88 -7.87 -25.30
CA LEU A 224 -9.26 -8.51 -26.45
C LEU A 224 -9.69 -7.86 -27.78
N ALA A 225 -10.96 -7.48 -27.91
CA ALA A 225 -11.43 -6.78 -29.10
C ALA A 225 -10.69 -5.46 -29.31
N ALA A 226 -10.61 -4.63 -28.26
CA ALA A 226 -9.92 -3.33 -28.29
C ALA A 226 -8.40 -3.49 -28.49
N VAL A 227 -7.77 -4.47 -27.81
CA VAL A 227 -6.33 -4.74 -27.94
C VAL A 227 -5.99 -5.22 -29.35
N ASN A 228 -6.81 -6.06 -29.98
CA ASN A 228 -6.57 -6.51 -31.35
C ASN A 228 -6.64 -5.34 -32.35
N GLU A 229 -7.58 -4.41 -32.17
CA GLU A 229 -7.62 -3.19 -32.99
C GLU A 229 -6.36 -2.34 -32.81
N ALA A 230 -5.91 -2.15 -31.57
CA ALA A 230 -4.68 -1.43 -31.26
C ALA A 230 -3.45 -2.13 -31.86
N ARG A 231 -3.37 -3.47 -31.79
CA ARG A 231 -2.29 -4.27 -32.38
C ARG A 231 -2.21 -4.12 -33.89
N CYS A 232 -3.34 -4.12 -34.58
CA CYS A 232 -3.38 -3.91 -36.02
C CYS A 232 -2.80 -2.58 -36.44
N THR A 233 -2.93 -1.55 -35.61
CA THR A 233 -2.49 -0.19 -35.92
C THR A 233 -1.07 0.10 -35.43
N TRP A 234 -0.71 -0.37 -34.23
CA TRP A 234 0.48 0.03 -33.48
C TRP A 234 1.46 -1.11 -33.19
N GLY A 235 1.19 -2.33 -33.64
CA GLY A 235 1.98 -3.54 -33.34
C GLY A 235 1.75 -4.08 -31.95
N GLU A 236 2.65 -4.92 -31.46
CA GLU A 236 2.56 -5.53 -30.13
C GLU A 236 2.88 -4.54 -29.00
N LEU A 237 2.27 -4.79 -27.82
CA LEU A 237 2.58 -4.01 -26.61
C LEU A 237 3.92 -4.50 -26.03
N TRP A 238 4.96 -4.03 -26.63
CA TRP A 238 6.35 -4.41 -26.35
C TRP A 238 7.18 -3.19 -25.94
N PHE A 239 8.04 -3.37 -24.96
CA PHE A 239 9.06 -2.40 -24.53
C PHE A 239 10.39 -3.12 -24.37
N ASP A 240 11.50 -2.53 -24.87
CA ASP A 240 12.84 -3.13 -24.77
C ASP A 240 13.22 -3.38 -23.30
N LYS A 241 12.94 -2.40 -22.44
CA LYS A 241 13.22 -2.46 -21.01
C LYS A 241 12.05 -1.95 -20.21
N ILE A 242 11.74 -2.65 -19.12
CA ILE A 242 10.77 -2.20 -18.12
C ILE A 242 11.46 -2.18 -16.75
N ILE A 243 11.29 -1.08 -16.02
CA ILE A 243 11.65 -0.98 -14.60
C ILE A 243 10.37 -0.79 -13.80
N VAL A 244 10.13 -1.68 -12.83
CA VAL A 244 9.04 -1.55 -11.85
C VAL A 244 9.64 -1.11 -10.52
N ALA A 245 9.30 0.08 -10.04
CA ALA A 245 9.79 0.65 -8.79
C ALA A 245 8.61 1.04 -7.89
N ALA A 246 8.36 0.24 -6.86
CA ALA A 246 7.21 0.42 -5.96
C ALA A 246 7.44 -0.29 -4.61
N PRO A 247 6.55 -0.09 -3.59
CA PRO A 247 6.58 -0.93 -2.39
C PRO A 247 6.58 -2.42 -2.72
N GLY A 248 7.28 -3.21 -1.92
CA GLY A 248 7.66 -4.59 -2.25
C GLY A 248 6.52 -5.46 -2.80
N THR A 249 5.39 -5.57 -2.08
CA THR A 249 4.24 -6.37 -2.53
C THR A 249 3.66 -5.83 -3.85
N THR A 250 3.52 -4.51 -3.97
CA THR A 250 3.04 -3.85 -5.21
C THR A 250 3.97 -4.14 -6.38
N ALA A 251 5.29 -3.99 -6.19
CA ALA A 251 6.28 -4.20 -7.22
C ALA A 251 6.24 -5.63 -7.78
N PHE A 252 6.16 -6.62 -6.89
CA PHE A 252 6.07 -8.03 -7.31
C PHE A 252 4.77 -8.37 -8.01
N CYS A 253 3.62 -7.93 -7.48
CA CYS A 253 2.34 -8.21 -8.08
C CYS A 253 2.20 -7.57 -9.47
N ILE A 254 2.66 -6.33 -9.65
CA ILE A 254 2.68 -5.67 -10.96
C ILE A 254 3.65 -6.35 -11.93
N ALA A 255 4.86 -6.67 -11.49
CA ALA A 255 5.85 -7.34 -12.33
C ALA A 255 5.35 -8.70 -12.82
N GLN A 256 4.69 -9.48 -11.95
CA GLN A 256 4.06 -10.73 -12.32
C GLN A 256 2.96 -10.52 -13.37
N THR A 257 2.06 -9.55 -13.14
CA THR A 257 0.97 -9.27 -14.08
C THR A 257 1.48 -8.74 -15.42
N LEU A 258 2.57 -7.97 -15.43
CA LEU A 258 3.23 -7.56 -16.68
C LEU A 258 3.60 -8.78 -17.51
N ARG A 259 4.34 -9.72 -16.96
CA ARG A 259 4.78 -10.93 -17.66
C ARG A 259 3.63 -11.83 -18.12
N GLU A 260 2.54 -11.88 -17.35
CA GLU A 260 1.44 -12.83 -17.62
C GLU A 260 0.33 -12.26 -18.53
N GLU A 261 0.12 -10.93 -18.51
CA GLU A 261 -1.09 -10.34 -19.11
C GLU A 261 -0.88 -9.01 -19.85
N TRP A 262 0.04 -8.13 -19.39
CA TRP A 262 -0.03 -6.74 -19.83
C TRP A 262 0.92 -6.38 -20.97
N ALA A 263 2.21 -6.71 -20.84
CA ALA A 263 3.20 -6.31 -21.83
C ALA A 263 4.41 -7.24 -21.87
N ASP A 264 4.96 -7.44 -23.05
CA ASP A 264 6.22 -8.15 -23.22
C ASP A 264 7.41 -7.21 -23.14
N THR A 265 8.52 -7.72 -22.63
CA THR A 265 9.79 -6.97 -22.54
C THR A 265 10.98 -7.91 -22.63
N GLU A 266 12.07 -7.41 -23.20
CA GLU A 266 13.34 -8.12 -23.21
C GLU A 266 13.99 -8.16 -21.83
N LYS A 267 13.93 -7.03 -21.10
CA LYS A 267 14.53 -6.92 -19.76
C LYS A 267 13.57 -6.32 -18.75
N LEU A 268 13.32 -7.07 -17.66
CA LEU A 268 12.51 -6.62 -16.52
C LEU A 268 13.37 -6.46 -15.26
N THR A 269 13.45 -5.24 -14.75
CA THR A 269 14.09 -4.93 -13.46
C THR A 269 13.02 -4.56 -12.44
N VAL A 270 13.09 -5.12 -11.25
CA VAL A 270 12.17 -4.84 -10.14
C VAL A 270 12.95 -4.17 -9.00
N ILE A 271 12.50 -3.01 -8.57
CA ILE A 271 13.05 -2.25 -7.44
C ILE A 271 11.99 -2.21 -6.35
N CYS A 272 12.25 -2.94 -5.28
CA CYS A 272 11.37 -3.02 -4.13
C CYS A 272 11.69 -1.93 -3.13
N GLN A 273 10.73 -1.06 -2.86
CA GLN A 273 10.80 0.00 -1.86
C GLN A 273 10.12 -0.46 -0.54
N ASN A 274 10.44 0.21 0.57
CA ASN A 274 9.81 -0.01 1.87
C ASN A 274 9.86 -1.46 2.38
N THR A 275 10.89 -2.23 2.01
CA THR A 275 11.06 -3.60 2.47
C THR A 275 12.53 -3.88 2.77
N LEU A 276 12.79 -4.45 3.94
CA LEU A 276 14.12 -4.90 4.37
C LEU A 276 14.33 -6.41 4.13
N LYS A 277 13.25 -7.15 3.88
CA LYS A 277 13.28 -8.59 3.67
C LYS A 277 13.46 -8.89 2.19
N ASP A 278 14.22 -9.94 1.94
CA ASP A 278 14.32 -10.59 0.64
C ASP A 278 12.93 -11.16 0.30
N LEU A 279 12.03 -10.32 -0.21
CA LEU A 279 10.75 -10.77 -0.72
C LEU A 279 11.03 -11.47 -2.05
N ARG A 280 11.21 -12.78 -2.01
CA ARG A 280 11.30 -13.60 -3.22
C ARG A 280 9.89 -13.98 -3.65
N GLY A 281 9.31 -13.13 -4.48
CA GLY A 281 8.07 -13.47 -5.18
C GLY A 281 8.32 -14.45 -6.33
N PRO A 282 7.29 -15.10 -6.86
CA PRO A 282 7.37 -16.01 -8.00
C PRO A 282 7.62 -15.32 -9.35
N VAL A 283 8.20 -14.12 -9.35
CA VAL A 283 8.37 -13.29 -10.55
C VAL A 283 9.67 -13.62 -11.24
N GLU A 284 9.57 -14.00 -12.50
CA GLU A 284 10.72 -14.08 -13.42
C GLU A 284 11.12 -12.66 -13.86
N ALA A 285 11.98 -12.02 -13.07
CA ALA A 285 12.64 -10.78 -13.40
C ALA A 285 14.14 -11.02 -13.63
N ASP A 286 14.73 -10.25 -14.54
CA ASP A 286 16.16 -10.32 -14.81
C ASP A 286 16.97 -9.79 -13.65
N GLU A 287 16.38 -8.86 -12.88
CA GLU A 287 17.02 -8.27 -11.73
C GLU A 287 16.00 -7.83 -10.68
N ILE A 288 16.25 -8.16 -9.41
CA ILE A 288 15.45 -7.73 -8.26
C ILE A 288 16.38 -7.01 -7.28
N LEU A 289 16.04 -5.77 -6.94
CA LEU A 289 16.82 -4.89 -6.09
C LEU A 289 15.98 -4.38 -4.92
N LEU A 290 16.63 -4.16 -3.78
CA LEU A 290 16.02 -3.55 -2.60
C LEU A 290 16.51 -2.10 -2.48
N ALA A 291 15.60 -1.13 -2.48
CA ALA A 291 15.93 0.29 -2.49
C ALA A 291 16.87 0.69 -1.33
N GLU A 292 16.67 0.11 -0.15
CA GLU A 292 17.42 0.39 1.06
C GLU A 292 18.86 -0.22 1.05
N LYS A 293 19.10 -1.26 0.23
CA LYS A 293 20.39 -1.98 0.21
C LYS A 293 21.20 -1.70 -1.06
N ASP A 294 20.52 -1.57 -2.19
CA ASP A 294 21.13 -1.58 -3.51
C ASP A 294 21.17 -0.20 -4.16
N SER A 295 21.11 0.89 -3.36
CA SER A 295 20.96 2.28 -3.83
C SER A 295 21.95 2.67 -4.93
N LYS A 296 23.24 2.32 -4.79
CA LYS A 296 24.26 2.62 -5.82
C LYS A 296 24.01 1.88 -7.13
N LYS A 297 23.58 0.62 -7.06
CA LYS A 297 23.28 -0.19 -8.23
C LYS A 297 22.04 0.31 -8.94
N ILE A 298 21.02 0.69 -8.18
CA ILE A 298 19.78 1.32 -8.69
C ILE A 298 20.13 2.62 -9.43
N GLU A 299 20.94 3.48 -8.83
CA GLU A 299 21.39 4.71 -9.49
C GLU A 299 22.09 4.43 -10.82
N GLN A 300 23.02 3.46 -10.85
CA GLN A 300 23.71 3.06 -12.09
C GLN A 300 22.74 2.55 -13.17
N ILE A 301 21.75 1.74 -12.77
CA ILE A 301 20.74 1.21 -13.70
C ILE A 301 19.90 2.36 -14.27
N LEU A 302 19.44 3.30 -13.43
CA LEU A 302 18.66 4.44 -13.88
C LEU A 302 19.49 5.37 -14.80
N GLN A 303 20.76 5.62 -14.48
CA GLN A 303 21.66 6.41 -15.34
C GLN A 303 21.91 5.76 -16.72
N GLN A 304 21.81 4.44 -16.82
CA GLN A 304 21.97 3.68 -18.06
C GLN A 304 20.64 3.34 -18.74
N ALA A 305 19.51 3.64 -18.10
CA ALA A 305 18.18 3.35 -18.60
C ALA A 305 17.80 4.35 -19.71
N ASP A 306 17.96 3.91 -20.96
CA ASP A 306 17.52 4.63 -22.14
C ASP A 306 16.48 3.79 -22.89
N ASN A 307 15.50 4.43 -23.54
CA ASN A 307 14.38 3.76 -24.22
C ASN A 307 13.63 2.80 -23.30
N THR A 308 13.31 3.25 -22.07
CA THR A 308 12.82 2.42 -20.98
C THR A 308 11.43 2.84 -20.52
N LEU A 309 10.52 1.89 -20.31
CA LEU A 309 9.27 2.12 -19.58
C LEU A 309 9.53 2.02 -18.08
N ILE A 310 9.15 3.06 -17.34
CA ILE A 310 9.17 3.09 -15.87
C ILE A 310 7.73 2.94 -15.37
N LEU A 311 7.47 1.88 -14.60
CA LEU A 311 6.31 1.82 -13.72
C LEU A 311 6.82 2.15 -12.31
N GLY A 312 6.67 3.41 -11.90
CA GLY A 312 7.33 3.89 -10.69
C GLY A 312 6.75 5.20 -10.18
N SER A 313 7.63 6.14 -9.93
CA SER A 313 7.31 7.44 -9.33
C SER A 313 8.06 8.58 -10.02
N SER A 314 7.79 9.81 -9.58
CA SER A 314 8.57 10.97 -10.03
C SER A 314 10.04 10.94 -9.58
N SER A 315 10.41 10.09 -8.63
CA SER A 315 11.81 9.92 -8.21
C SER A 315 12.67 9.34 -9.34
N GLU A 316 12.23 8.23 -9.91
CA GLU A 316 12.90 7.56 -11.03
C GLU A 316 12.91 8.46 -12.26
N SER A 317 11.76 9.07 -12.58
CA SER A 317 11.64 10.00 -13.71
C SER A 317 12.59 11.18 -13.60
N SER A 318 12.77 11.75 -12.40
CA SER A 318 13.68 12.89 -12.17
C SER A 318 15.13 12.53 -12.42
N VAL A 319 15.57 11.31 -12.09
CA VAL A 319 16.94 10.85 -12.40
C VAL A 319 17.14 10.77 -13.91
N LEU A 320 16.20 10.13 -14.63
CA LEU A 320 16.32 9.96 -16.08
C LEU A 320 16.26 11.29 -16.82
N LEU A 321 15.41 12.24 -16.40
CA LEU A 321 15.33 13.58 -16.95
C LEU A 321 16.66 14.33 -16.79
N ARG A 322 17.27 14.27 -15.61
CA ARG A 322 18.57 14.89 -15.34
C ARG A 322 19.69 14.32 -16.22
N GLU A 323 19.64 13.02 -16.48
CA GLU A 323 20.62 12.32 -17.33
C GLU A 323 20.29 12.42 -18.83
N GLY A 324 19.23 13.15 -19.22
CA GLY A 324 18.82 13.33 -20.62
C GLY A 324 18.40 12.04 -21.33
N LYS A 325 17.85 11.08 -20.59
CA LYS A 325 17.45 9.77 -21.12
C LYS A 325 16.08 9.81 -21.76
N LYS A 326 15.86 8.97 -22.76
CA LYS A 326 14.53 8.73 -23.33
C LYS A 326 13.80 7.67 -22.52
N PHE A 327 12.66 8.04 -21.96
CA PHE A 327 11.85 7.12 -21.15
C PHE A 327 10.37 7.49 -21.20
N TRP A 328 9.53 6.58 -20.73
CA TRP A 328 8.09 6.79 -20.48
C TRP A 328 7.78 6.37 -19.07
N CYS A 329 6.97 7.15 -18.35
CA CYS A 329 6.61 6.87 -16.98
C CYS A 329 5.12 6.61 -16.85
N CYS A 330 4.79 5.53 -16.15
CA CYS A 330 3.48 5.23 -15.60
C CYS A 330 3.58 5.29 -14.09
N ASN A 331 3.00 6.30 -13.47
CA ASN A 331 3.04 6.42 -12.02
C ASN A 331 2.21 5.33 -11.37
N ILE A 332 2.83 4.57 -10.47
CA ILE A 332 2.22 3.50 -9.66
C ILE A 332 2.60 3.62 -8.18
N ALA A 333 3.52 4.51 -7.84
CA ALA A 333 4.01 4.74 -6.49
C ALA A 333 4.27 6.23 -6.24
N TYR A 334 4.28 6.66 -4.97
CA TYR A 334 4.71 8.00 -4.59
C TYR A 334 6.24 8.12 -4.53
N PRO A 335 6.79 9.35 -4.70
CA PRO A 335 6.11 10.63 -4.95
C PRO A 335 5.64 10.79 -6.41
N VAL A 336 4.52 11.48 -6.60
CA VAL A 336 4.00 11.84 -7.93
C VAL A 336 3.83 13.35 -8.00
N GLN A 337 4.46 13.99 -9.00
CA GLN A 337 4.47 15.45 -9.19
C GLN A 337 3.88 15.89 -10.54
N ASP A 338 3.62 14.94 -11.41
CA ASP A 338 3.26 15.16 -12.83
C ASP A 338 1.90 14.55 -13.21
N GLU A 339 1.17 13.99 -12.24
CA GLU A 339 -0.14 13.37 -12.46
C GLU A 339 -1.11 13.65 -11.30
N VAL A 340 -2.37 13.90 -11.63
CA VAL A 340 -3.49 14.01 -10.68
C VAL A 340 -4.54 12.96 -11.02
N LEU A 341 -4.91 12.13 -10.05
CA LEU A 341 -5.97 11.15 -10.20
C LEU A 341 -7.31 11.75 -9.72
N LEU A 342 -8.17 12.11 -10.66
CA LEU A 342 -9.51 12.66 -10.39
C LEU A 342 -10.61 11.61 -10.57
N ALA A 343 -10.40 10.62 -11.44
CA ALA A 343 -11.36 9.57 -11.70
C ALA A 343 -11.20 8.40 -10.70
N THR A 344 -12.31 7.72 -10.42
CA THR A 344 -12.32 6.48 -9.66
C THR A 344 -11.88 5.30 -10.54
N ALA A 345 -10.63 5.30 -10.94
CA ALA A 345 -10.06 4.29 -11.83
C ALA A 345 -8.97 3.51 -11.08
N PRO A 346 -9.25 2.29 -10.59
CA PRO A 346 -8.29 1.47 -9.87
C PRO A 346 -7.17 0.98 -10.79
N PHE A 347 -6.05 0.58 -10.20
CA PHE A 347 -5.02 -0.23 -10.87
C PHE A 347 -5.25 -1.71 -10.61
N ALA A 348 -5.77 -2.06 -9.43
CA ALA A 348 -6.08 -3.41 -9.02
C ALA A 348 -7.43 -3.91 -9.58
N GLY A 349 -7.60 -5.22 -9.60
CA GLY A 349 -8.85 -5.89 -9.89
C GLY A 349 -9.23 -5.92 -11.37
N ILE A 350 -10.47 -6.29 -11.60
CA ILE A 350 -11.02 -6.48 -12.96
C ILE A 350 -11.09 -5.14 -13.70
N ARG A 351 -11.58 -4.10 -13.03
CA ARG A 351 -11.64 -2.74 -13.60
C ARG A 351 -10.26 -2.15 -13.83
N GLY A 352 -9.31 -2.48 -12.94
CA GLY A 352 -7.92 -2.08 -13.05
C GLY A 352 -7.21 -2.67 -14.26
N ALA A 353 -7.55 -3.88 -14.67
CA ALA A 353 -6.96 -4.53 -15.85
C ALA A 353 -7.11 -3.67 -17.11
N GLY A 354 -8.33 -3.21 -17.42
CA GLY A 354 -8.57 -2.34 -18.57
C GLY A 354 -7.91 -0.97 -18.44
N HIS A 355 -7.96 -0.38 -17.25
CA HIS A 355 -7.34 0.92 -16.98
C HIS A 355 -5.81 0.89 -17.17
N MET A 356 -5.15 -0.12 -16.62
CA MET A 356 -3.70 -0.25 -16.76
C MET A 356 -3.28 -0.58 -18.19
N LEU A 357 -4.00 -1.46 -18.89
CA LEU A 357 -3.75 -1.71 -20.33
C LEU A 357 -3.90 -0.43 -21.15
N GLN A 358 -4.94 0.36 -20.93
CA GLN A 358 -5.12 1.65 -21.61
C GLN A 358 -3.93 2.60 -21.35
N ARG A 359 -3.45 2.69 -20.11
CA ARG A 359 -2.28 3.52 -19.77
C ARG A 359 -1.04 3.05 -20.52
N LEU A 360 -0.77 1.75 -20.53
CA LEU A 360 0.40 1.17 -21.21
C LEU A 360 0.33 1.35 -22.73
N TRP A 361 -0.82 1.11 -23.35
CA TRP A 361 -1.03 1.37 -24.77
C TRP A 361 -0.82 2.84 -25.15
N ASN A 362 -1.35 3.76 -24.35
CA ASN A 362 -1.16 5.19 -24.60
C ASN A 362 0.34 5.59 -24.50
N LEU A 363 1.09 4.99 -23.60
CA LEU A 363 2.53 5.18 -23.51
C LEU A 363 3.24 4.55 -24.72
N LYS A 364 2.87 3.35 -25.14
CA LYS A 364 3.41 2.68 -26.32
C LYS A 364 3.23 3.54 -27.57
N ILE A 365 2.05 4.09 -27.81
CA ILE A 365 1.78 4.98 -28.93
C ILE A 365 2.74 6.20 -28.91
N LYS A 366 2.96 6.80 -27.74
CA LYS A 366 3.91 7.91 -27.59
C LYS A 366 5.35 7.52 -27.95
N THR A 367 5.74 6.23 -27.82
CA THR A 367 7.10 5.80 -28.22
C THR A 367 7.32 5.91 -29.74
N GLN A 368 6.26 5.90 -30.52
CA GLN A 368 6.31 5.89 -31.98
C GLN A 368 6.11 7.29 -32.60
N LEU A 369 5.74 8.28 -31.78
CA LEU A 369 5.60 9.65 -32.25
C LEU A 369 6.98 10.31 -32.38
N PRO A 370 7.24 11.02 -33.51
CA PRO A 370 8.45 11.83 -33.61
C PRO A 370 8.37 12.96 -32.57
N TYR A 371 9.40 13.13 -31.78
CA TYR A 371 9.59 14.28 -30.89
C TYR A 371 10.34 15.37 -31.61
#